data_2da9f0a4e23bf9439d253691e15659dc
#
_entry.id   2da9f0a4e23bf9439d253691e15659dc
#
_cell.length_a   1.000
_cell.length_b   1.000
_cell.length_c   1.000
_cell.angle_alpha   90.00
_cell.angle_beta   90.00
_cell.angle_gamma   90.00
#
_symmetry.space_group_name_H-M   'P 1'
#
loop_
_entity.id
_entity.type
_entity.pdbx_description
1 polymer ?
#
loop_
_entity_poly.entity_id
_entity_poly.type
_entity_poly.pdbx_seq_one_letter_code
_entity_poly.pdbx_strand_id
1 'polypeptide(L)'
;GESTGTVSTNPTAEFGEIKDEGIDISLPNDENWKSQISAMNDAEIRTLSTSVEGYDFEAVTRIDEIVTYFDNGDSLPNTNSDGEAVSNSVAIGDVFLVNRAGKVYLIEVTDVIATGSDNNDAIEFKIKH
;
A
#
# COMPACT_ATOMS: atom_id res chain seq x y z
N GLY A 1 -2.67 13.44 9.82
CA GLY A 1 -3.55 13.86 8.74
C GLY A 1 -4.15 12.69 7.96
N GLU A 2 -5.10 12.99 7.14
CA GLU A 2 -5.73 12.04 6.24
C GLU A 2 -5.69 12.58 4.81
N SER A 3 -5.37 11.73 3.86
CA SER A 3 -5.40 12.06 2.44
C SER A 3 -5.81 10.85 1.61
N THR A 4 -5.97 11.03 0.31
CA THR A 4 -6.25 9.96 -0.64
C THR A 4 -5.17 9.88 -1.69
N GLY A 5 -5.09 8.76 -2.39
CA GLY A 5 -4.11 8.62 -3.43
C GLY A 5 -4.41 7.47 -4.38
N THR A 6 -3.66 7.48 -5.48
CA THR A 6 -3.73 6.46 -6.53
C THR A 6 -2.31 6.05 -6.92
N VAL A 7 -2.09 4.76 -7.03
CA VAL A 7 -0.85 4.20 -7.59
C VAL A 7 -1.22 3.43 -8.85
N SER A 8 -0.47 3.64 -9.92
CA SER A 8 -0.76 3.03 -11.23
C SER A 8 0.47 2.31 -11.81
N THR A 9 0.21 1.29 -12.62
CA THR A 9 1.24 0.64 -13.43
C THR A 9 1.66 1.48 -14.63
N ASN A 10 0.86 2.45 -15.02
CA ASN A 10 1.19 3.35 -16.13
C ASN A 10 2.32 4.30 -15.71
N PRO A 11 3.51 4.26 -16.36
CA PRO A 11 4.64 5.09 -15.93
C PRO A 11 4.40 6.60 -16.13
N THR A 12 3.41 6.98 -16.91
CA THR A 12 3.03 8.39 -17.13
C THR A 12 1.88 8.85 -16.25
N ALA A 13 1.24 7.94 -15.51
CA ALA A 13 0.15 8.29 -14.62
C ALA A 13 0.67 9.09 -13.41
N GLU A 14 -0.12 10.05 -12.98
CA GLU A 14 0.17 10.80 -11.77
C GLU A 14 -0.23 9.98 -10.54
N PHE A 15 0.63 10.04 -9.54
CA PHE A 15 0.31 9.51 -8.22
C PHE A 15 -0.47 10.59 -7.48
N GLY A 16 -1.72 10.54 -7.36
CA GLY A 16 -2.57 11.52 -6.68
C GLY A 16 -1.93 12.25 -5.50
N GLU A 17 -2.66 12.54 -4.49
CA GLU A 17 -2.18 13.33 -3.34
C GLU A 17 -1.03 12.68 -2.56
N ILE A 18 -0.87 11.37 -2.65
CA ILE A 18 0.18 10.66 -1.90
C ILE A 18 1.59 10.95 -2.41
N LYS A 19 1.73 11.47 -3.60
CA LYS A 19 3.05 11.81 -4.15
C LYS A 19 3.84 12.72 -3.21
N ASP A 20 3.16 13.67 -2.61
CA ASP A 20 3.79 14.64 -1.71
C ASP A 20 4.01 14.07 -0.30
N GLU A 21 3.38 12.94 0.02
CA GLU A 21 3.54 12.28 1.31
C GLU A 21 4.78 11.40 1.38
N GLY A 22 5.47 11.19 0.26
CA GLY A 22 6.68 10.37 0.23
C GLY A 22 6.43 8.88 0.48
N ILE A 23 5.24 8.40 0.15
CA ILE A 23 4.92 6.99 0.31
C ILE A 23 5.43 6.20 -0.88
N ASP A 24 6.37 5.34 -0.61
CA ASP A 24 7.08 4.60 -1.64
C ASP A 24 6.44 3.22 -1.85
N ILE A 25 5.28 3.24 -2.50
CA ILE A 25 4.58 2.05 -2.95
C ILE A 25 4.70 1.96 -4.47
N SER A 26 4.99 0.78 -4.95
CA SER A 26 5.04 0.47 -6.37
C SER A 26 4.01 -0.59 -6.73
N LEU A 27 3.41 -0.45 -7.90
CA LEU A 27 2.75 -1.55 -8.59
C LEU A 27 3.79 -2.18 -9.51
N PRO A 28 4.22 -3.42 -9.26
CA PRO A 28 5.20 -4.07 -10.12
C PRO A 28 4.68 -4.11 -11.57
N ASN A 29 5.40 -3.46 -12.47
CA ASN A 29 5.01 -3.35 -13.86
C ASN A 29 5.35 -4.65 -14.61
N ASP A 30 4.35 -5.47 -14.82
CA ASP A 30 4.45 -6.76 -15.48
C ASP A 30 3.25 -6.91 -16.40
N GLU A 31 3.44 -7.50 -17.59
CA GLU A 31 2.35 -7.83 -18.52
C GLU A 31 1.21 -8.62 -17.85
N ASN A 32 1.56 -9.35 -16.82
CA ASN A 32 0.65 -10.18 -16.03
C ASN A 32 0.50 -9.63 -14.61
N TRP A 33 0.34 -8.32 -14.47
CA TRP A 33 0.15 -7.73 -13.16
C TRP A 33 -0.94 -8.46 -12.38
N LYS A 34 -0.58 -8.91 -11.18
CA LYS A 34 -1.44 -9.75 -10.34
C LYS A 34 -2.12 -8.96 -9.23
N SER A 35 -2.34 -7.66 -9.45
CA SER A 35 -2.89 -6.75 -8.46
C SER A 35 -2.07 -6.71 -7.17
N GLN A 36 -0.76 -6.80 -7.27
CA GLN A 36 0.17 -6.83 -6.15
C GLN A 36 0.87 -5.47 -5.99
N ILE A 37 1.27 -5.16 -4.75
CA ILE A 37 2.09 -3.99 -4.46
C ILE A 37 3.44 -4.41 -3.88
N SER A 38 4.44 -3.57 -4.08
CA SER A 38 5.76 -3.71 -3.48
C SER A 38 6.23 -2.36 -2.91
N ALA A 39 7.24 -2.42 -2.06
CA ALA A 39 7.92 -1.21 -1.58
C ALA A 39 8.95 -0.73 -2.59
N MET A 40 9.25 0.57 -2.56
CA MET A 40 10.32 1.20 -3.31
C MET A 40 11.05 2.21 -2.43
N ASN A 41 12.23 2.68 -2.88
CA ASN A 41 13.02 3.74 -2.22
C ASN A 41 13.29 3.49 -0.71
N ASP A 42 13.64 2.25 -0.35
CA ASP A 42 13.93 1.82 1.02
C ASP A 42 12.73 1.88 1.98
N ALA A 43 11.51 2.00 1.48
CA ALA A 43 10.32 1.83 2.31
C ALA A 43 10.13 0.37 2.71
N GLU A 44 9.49 0.15 3.85
CA GLU A 44 9.04 -1.17 4.28
C GLU A 44 7.51 -1.16 4.34
N ILE A 45 6.90 -2.17 3.71
CA ILE A 45 5.45 -2.37 3.75
C ILE A 45 5.16 -3.62 4.55
N ARG A 46 4.19 -3.53 5.46
CA ARG A 46 3.65 -4.64 6.22
C ARG A 46 2.15 -4.70 6.07
N THR A 47 1.59 -5.87 6.28
CA THR A 47 0.14 -6.05 6.35
C THR A 47 -0.32 -5.94 7.80
N LEU A 48 -1.59 -5.58 8.00
CA LEU A 48 -2.21 -5.60 9.32
C LEU A 48 -2.20 -7.03 9.85
N SER A 49 -1.76 -7.21 11.11
CA SER A 49 -1.76 -8.53 11.73
C SER A 49 -3.17 -9.10 11.82
N THR A 50 -3.30 -10.39 11.51
CA THR A 50 -4.59 -11.11 11.65
C THR A 50 -5.06 -11.21 13.10
N SER A 51 -4.18 -10.97 14.07
CA SER A 51 -4.53 -10.96 15.50
C SER A 51 -5.23 -9.68 15.95
N VAL A 52 -5.24 -8.63 15.11
CA VAL A 52 -5.92 -7.37 15.44
C VAL A 52 -7.43 -7.57 15.36
N GLU A 53 -8.11 -7.24 16.44
CA GLU A 53 -9.57 -7.28 16.53
C GLU A 53 -10.13 -5.85 16.56
N GLY A 54 -11.30 -5.65 15.95
CA GLY A 54 -12.00 -4.37 15.99
C GLY A 54 -11.31 -3.24 15.25
N TYR A 55 -10.45 -3.56 14.28
CA TYR A 55 -9.82 -2.54 13.45
C TYR A 55 -10.87 -1.71 12.70
N ASP A 56 -10.71 -0.37 12.78
CA ASP A 56 -11.53 0.59 12.05
C ASP A 56 -10.64 1.76 11.65
N PHE A 57 -10.49 1.98 10.34
CA PHE A 57 -9.67 3.07 9.81
C PHE A 57 -10.08 4.42 10.39
N GLU A 58 -11.38 4.69 10.45
CA GLU A 58 -11.90 5.98 10.93
C GLU A 58 -11.62 6.22 12.42
N ALA A 59 -11.47 5.16 13.20
CA ALA A 59 -11.19 5.26 14.63
C ALA A 59 -9.72 5.54 14.95
N VAL A 60 -8.81 5.39 13.98
CA VAL A 60 -7.38 5.66 14.17
C VAL A 60 -7.16 7.18 14.09
N THR A 61 -6.73 7.77 15.19
CA THR A 61 -6.60 9.24 15.32
C THR A 61 -5.20 9.70 15.73
N ARG A 62 -4.28 8.76 16.05
CA ARG A 62 -2.95 9.08 16.55
C ARG A 62 -1.86 8.32 15.80
N ILE A 63 -0.72 8.96 15.62
CA ILE A 63 0.45 8.36 14.96
C ILE A 63 0.96 7.14 15.73
N ASP A 64 0.94 7.17 17.07
CA ASP A 64 1.41 6.04 17.88
C ASP A 64 0.58 4.78 17.68
N GLU A 65 -0.69 4.90 17.33
CA GLU A 65 -1.52 3.75 16.92
C GLU A 65 -1.01 3.13 15.62
N ILE A 66 -0.64 3.97 14.65
CA ILE A 66 -0.08 3.51 13.37
C ILE A 66 1.27 2.81 13.58
N VAL A 67 2.12 3.39 14.42
CA VAL A 67 3.42 2.78 14.79
C VAL A 67 3.21 1.39 15.40
N THR A 68 2.25 1.25 16.30
CA THR A 68 1.93 -0.03 16.93
C THR A 68 1.43 -1.05 15.90
N TYR A 69 0.55 -0.65 15.00
CA TYR A 69 0.09 -1.53 13.93
C TYR A 69 1.23 -1.96 12.99
N PHE A 70 2.16 -1.04 12.69
CA PHE A 70 3.33 -1.39 11.89
C PHE A 70 4.25 -2.38 12.62
N ASP A 71 4.58 -2.10 13.87
CA ASP A 71 5.50 -2.93 14.66
C ASP A 71 4.97 -4.36 14.84
N ASN A 72 3.66 -4.54 14.91
CA ASN A 72 3.01 -5.84 15.03
C ASN A 72 2.55 -6.43 13.69
N GLY A 73 2.79 -5.73 12.58
CA GLY A 73 2.38 -6.17 11.26
C GLY A 73 3.22 -7.31 10.72
N ASP A 74 2.71 -7.95 9.68
CA ASP A 74 3.37 -9.06 9.00
C ASP A 74 4.09 -8.58 7.75
N SER A 75 5.24 -9.21 7.44
CA SER A 75 5.95 -8.97 6.19
C SER A 75 5.09 -9.35 4.98
N LEU A 76 5.33 -8.68 3.84
CA LEU A 76 4.67 -9.05 2.59
C LEU A 76 4.94 -10.52 2.26
N PRO A 77 3.91 -11.28 1.87
CA PRO A 77 3.97 -12.76 1.91
C PRO A 77 4.65 -13.42 0.72
N ASN A 78 4.82 -12.70 -0.39
CA ASN A 78 5.31 -13.29 -1.64
C ASN A 78 6.56 -12.61 -2.14
N THR A 79 7.23 -13.25 -3.09
CA THR A 79 8.37 -12.70 -3.81
C THR A 79 8.11 -12.83 -5.31
N ASN A 80 8.30 -11.76 -6.06
CA ASN A 80 8.14 -11.78 -7.52
C ASN A 80 9.41 -12.30 -8.23
N SER A 81 9.38 -12.35 -9.57
CA SER A 81 10.50 -12.83 -10.38
C SER A 81 11.77 -11.98 -10.25
N ASP A 82 11.64 -10.72 -9.86
CA ASP A 82 12.76 -9.80 -9.64
C ASP A 82 13.34 -9.87 -8.22
N GLY A 83 12.81 -10.76 -7.38
CA GLY A 83 13.26 -10.91 -6.00
C GLY A 83 12.66 -9.90 -5.03
N GLU A 84 11.69 -9.10 -5.46
CA GLU A 84 11.01 -8.14 -4.60
C GLU A 84 9.93 -8.81 -3.75
N ALA A 85 9.82 -8.39 -2.48
CA ALA A 85 8.68 -8.78 -1.65
C ALA A 85 7.42 -8.08 -2.17
N VAL A 86 6.36 -8.85 -2.37
CA VAL A 86 5.09 -8.36 -2.89
C VAL A 86 3.92 -8.86 -2.05
N SER A 87 2.84 -8.11 -2.08
CA SER A 87 1.59 -8.50 -1.41
C SER A 87 0.93 -9.68 -2.12
N ASN A 88 -0.09 -10.24 -1.48
CA ASN A 88 -1.14 -10.99 -2.18
C ASN A 88 -1.88 -10.05 -3.14
N SER A 89 -2.71 -10.59 -4.02
CA SER A 89 -3.59 -9.76 -4.84
C SER A 89 -4.42 -8.85 -3.95
N VAL A 90 -4.33 -7.54 -4.22
CA VAL A 90 -4.96 -6.51 -3.40
C VAL A 90 -6.45 -6.46 -3.68
N ALA A 91 -7.23 -6.34 -2.63
CA ALA A 91 -8.69 -6.20 -2.70
C ALA A 91 -9.12 -4.94 -1.95
N ILE A 92 -10.32 -4.43 -2.27
CA ILE A 92 -10.93 -3.33 -1.54
C ILE A 92 -11.04 -3.70 -0.05
N GLY A 93 -10.63 -2.81 0.81
CA GLY A 93 -10.61 -3.02 2.26
C GLY A 93 -9.29 -3.55 2.81
N ASP A 94 -8.35 -3.95 1.96
CA ASP A 94 -7.03 -4.35 2.41
C ASP A 94 -6.30 -3.20 3.09
N VAL A 95 -5.55 -3.52 4.15
CA VAL A 95 -4.84 -2.55 4.98
C VAL A 95 -3.35 -2.83 4.94
N PHE A 96 -2.59 -1.78 4.66
CA PHE A 96 -1.13 -1.82 4.67
C PHE A 96 -0.57 -0.75 5.59
N LEU A 97 0.61 -1.03 6.09
CA LEU A 97 1.39 -0.12 6.92
C LEU A 97 2.73 0.11 6.24
N VAL A 98 3.12 1.36 6.11
CA VAL A 98 4.36 1.73 5.43
C VAL A 98 5.24 2.51 6.39
N ASN A 99 6.53 2.17 6.43
CA ASN A 99 7.54 2.94 7.14
C ASN A 99 8.63 3.33 6.15
N ARG A 100 8.90 4.62 6.10
CA ARG A 100 10.02 5.15 5.36
C ARG A 100 10.77 6.15 6.23
N ALA A 101 12.03 5.85 6.52
CA ALA A 101 12.89 6.72 7.32
C ALA A 101 12.25 7.13 8.68
N GLY A 102 11.53 6.23 9.30
CA GLY A 102 10.85 6.45 10.58
C GLY A 102 9.48 7.10 10.50
N LYS A 103 9.03 7.52 9.31
CA LYS A 103 7.68 8.04 9.11
C LYS A 103 6.74 6.90 8.72
N VAL A 104 5.62 6.79 9.43
CA VAL A 104 4.68 5.69 9.25
C VAL A 104 3.37 6.17 8.65
N TYR A 105 2.78 5.28 7.84
CA TYR A 105 1.52 5.52 7.13
C TYR A 105 0.60 4.33 7.29
N LEU A 106 -0.68 4.62 7.49
CA LEU A 106 -1.77 3.64 7.45
C LEU A 106 -2.51 3.81 6.14
N ILE A 107 -2.65 2.73 5.38
CA ILE A 107 -3.28 2.73 4.07
C ILE A 107 -4.41 1.72 4.04
N GLU A 108 -5.57 2.14 3.56
CA GLU A 108 -6.69 1.25 3.28
C GLU A 108 -7.11 1.39 1.83
N VAL A 109 -7.16 0.27 1.12
CA VAL A 109 -7.52 0.22 -0.29
C VAL A 109 -9.00 0.51 -0.47
N THR A 110 -9.32 1.49 -1.34
CA THR A 110 -10.70 1.89 -1.64
C THR A 110 -11.19 1.43 -3.01
N ASP A 111 -10.27 1.19 -3.95
CA ASP A 111 -10.61 0.67 -5.27
C ASP A 111 -9.41 -0.04 -5.90
N VAL A 112 -9.70 -1.03 -6.73
CA VAL A 112 -8.71 -1.74 -7.53
C VAL A 112 -9.17 -1.72 -8.98
N ILE A 113 -8.37 -1.11 -9.85
CA ILE A 113 -8.65 -0.98 -11.28
C ILE A 113 -7.70 -1.91 -12.02
N ALA A 114 -8.22 -3.00 -12.56
CA ALA A 114 -7.47 -3.96 -13.35
C ALA A 114 -8.07 -4.02 -14.75
N THR A 115 -7.27 -3.63 -15.74
CA THR A 115 -7.67 -3.65 -17.15
C THR A 115 -6.78 -4.61 -17.92
N GLY A 116 -7.35 -5.32 -18.88
CA GLY A 116 -6.61 -6.31 -19.66
C GLY A 116 -5.71 -5.68 -20.71
N SER A 117 -4.50 -6.20 -20.86
CA SER A 117 -3.59 -5.93 -21.97
C SER A 117 -3.09 -4.48 -22.12
N ASP A 118 -3.14 -3.69 -21.06
CA ASP A 118 -2.58 -2.33 -21.03
C ASP A 118 -1.93 -2.01 -19.69
N ASN A 119 -1.24 -0.88 -19.59
CA ASN A 119 -0.62 -0.38 -18.36
C ASN A 119 -1.49 0.65 -17.65
N ASN A 120 -2.81 0.44 -17.60
CA ASN A 120 -3.74 1.34 -16.94
C ASN A 120 -4.30 0.79 -15.63
N ASP A 121 -3.63 -0.22 -15.06
CA ASP A 121 -3.98 -0.75 -13.76
C ASP A 121 -3.64 0.26 -12.66
N ALA A 122 -4.48 0.32 -11.64
CA ALA A 122 -4.30 1.25 -10.54
C ALA A 122 -4.92 0.73 -9.26
N ILE A 123 -4.42 1.24 -8.14
CA ILE A 123 -5.01 1.05 -6.82
C ILE A 123 -5.28 2.43 -6.24
N GLU A 124 -6.50 2.64 -5.78
CA GLU A 124 -6.87 3.83 -5.04
C GLU A 124 -6.97 3.51 -3.56
N PHE A 125 -6.58 4.44 -2.71
CA PHE A 125 -6.58 4.23 -1.27
C PHE A 125 -6.71 5.54 -0.49
N LYS A 126 -7.06 5.41 0.78
CA LYS A 126 -7.02 6.50 1.77
C LYS A 126 -5.89 6.24 2.75
N ILE A 127 -5.33 7.33 3.29
CA ILE A 127 -4.09 7.32 4.04
C ILE A 127 -4.24 8.15 5.31
N LYS A 128 -3.67 7.63 6.40
CA LYS A 128 -3.41 8.40 7.63
C LYS A 128 -1.92 8.37 7.97
N HIS A 129 -1.45 9.50 8.44
CA HIS A 129 -0.05 9.67 8.86
C HIS A 129 0.13 10.72 9.95
#